data_8bd597c3cdd03ef1314fb3fec138e5a3
#
_entry.id   8bd597c3cdd03ef1314fb3fec138e5a3
#
_cell.length_a   1.000
_cell.length_b   1.000
_cell.length_c   1.000
_cell.angle_alpha   90.00
_cell.angle_beta   90.00
_cell.angle_gamma   90.00
#
_symmetry.space_group_name_H-M   'P 1'
#
loop_
_entity.id
_entity.type
_entity.pdbx_description
1 polymer ?
#
loop_
_entity_poly.entity_id
_entity_poly.type
_entity_poly.pdbx_seq_one_letter_code
_entity_poly.pdbx_strand_id
1 'polypeptide(L)'
;MREYAADWEALKKTDPEVANAVAGELNRERTNLRLIASENYASPSVLAAVGSTMNNKYAEGYPGRRYYGGCEFVDITEQLAIDRAKQLFGADHANVQPHAGAQANMAVFGAFLTPGDQSEKVLGMVLAHGGHLTHGSPVNVSGMWFNFVGYEVDRETEQLDMDRVRDLAKEHRPKIILSGYTAYPREIDFKAFRDIADEVGALLWVDASHFIGLVAGGAYPSPVPYADVVTFTTHKALRGPRGAMILCTEEHAKAIDKAVFPMMQGGPLEHCIAGKAVCLKEAMSDDFKDYATRVVRDARALAASLEDEGIRIVSGGTDSHLMLADVRPVGIDGKKAEAVLDEVQIAVNKNQIPFDPNPPSAPSGLRLGTPACSTLGMDETEMREIGNIIGEVVRTPDDDGAKEKARGRVSDLMQRFPLYA
;
A
#
# COMPACT_ATOMS: atom_id res chain seq x y z
N MET A 1 -13.22 -3.43 -36.13
CA MET A 1 -14.04 -3.09 -34.93
C MET A 1 -13.40 -1.91 -34.26
N ARG A 2 -14.12 -0.82 -34.02
CA ARG A 2 -13.64 0.18 -33.06
C ARG A 2 -13.78 -0.45 -31.67
N GLU A 3 -12.68 -0.82 -31.06
CA GLU A 3 -12.70 -1.13 -29.64
C GLU A 3 -13.13 0.13 -28.92
N TYR A 4 -14.09 0.00 -27.99
CA TYR A 4 -14.54 1.13 -27.18
C TYR A 4 -13.41 1.47 -26.21
N ALA A 5 -12.63 2.47 -26.56
CA ALA A 5 -11.70 3.12 -25.63
C ALA A 5 -12.43 4.28 -24.92
N ALA A 6 -12.03 4.59 -23.70
CA ALA A 6 -12.53 5.77 -22.98
C ALA A 6 -12.42 7.00 -23.90
N ASP A 7 -13.56 7.59 -24.26
CA ASP A 7 -13.62 8.69 -25.20
C ASP A 7 -13.55 10.02 -24.43
N TRP A 8 -12.34 10.60 -24.40
CA TRP A 8 -12.08 11.87 -23.75
C TRP A 8 -12.93 13.01 -24.31
N GLU A 9 -13.18 13.01 -25.64
CA GLU A 9 -13.98 14.05 -26.29
C GLU A 9 -15.46 13.91 -25.91
N ALA A 10 -15.94 12.68 -25.73
CA ALA A 10 -17.29 12.43 -25.23
C ALA A 10 -17.44 12.97 -23.79
N LEU A 11 -16.44 12.74 -22.91
CA LEU A 11 -16.46 13.29 -21.56
C LEU A 11 -16.47 14.83 -21.55
N LYS A 12 -15.60 15.47 -22.31
CA LYS A 12 -15.57 16.94 -22.43
C LYS A 12 -16.89 17.52 -22.89
N LYS A 13 -17.55 16.83 -23.82
CA LYS A 13 -18.86 17.27 -24.36
C LYS A 13 -19.98 17.08 -23.34
N THR A 14 -19.95 15.99 -22.57
CA THR A 14 -21.02 15.62 -21.65
C THR A 14 -20.89 16.35 -20.32
N ASP A 15 -19.68 16.41 -19.76
CA ASP A 15 -19.39 17.01 -18.46
C ASP A 15 -18.01 17.70 -18.49
N PRO A 16 -17.95 18.95 -18.91
CA PRO A 16 -16.71 19.70 -18.97
C PRO A 16 -16.09 19.97 -17.57
N GLU A 17 -16.89 19.99 -16.50
CA GLU A 17 -16.40 20.22 -15.14
C GLU A 17 -15.58 19.02 -14.67
N VAL A 18 -16.11 17.81 -14.84
CA VAL A 18 -15.38 16.56 -14.54
C VAL A 18 -14.16 16.41 -15.46
N ALA A 19 -14.29 16.72 -16.76
CA ALA A 19 -13.16 16.67 -17.69
C ALA A 19 -12.04 17.62 -17.26
N ASN A 20 -12.35 18.83 -16.84
CA ASN A 20 -11.37 19.81 -16.34
C ASN A 20 -10.72 19.33 -15.03
N ALA A 21 -11.48 18.72 -14.11
CA ALA A 21 -10.93 18.16 -12.88
C ALA A 21 -9.94 17.01 -13.16
N VAL A 22 -10.26 16.10 -14.08
CA VAL A 22 -9.36 15.00 -14.49
C VAL A 22 -8.10 15.54 -15.17
N ALA A 23 -8.25 16.54 -16.05
CA ALA A 23 -7.10 17.21 -16.69
C ALA A 23 -6.22 17.93 -15.66
N GLY A 24 -6.84 18.58 -14.67
CA GLY A 24 -6.16 19.26 -13.57
C GLY A 24 -5.35 18.26 -12.72
N GLU A 25 -5.92 17.08 -12.39
CA GLU A 25 -5.20 16.04 -11.65
C GLU A 25 -4.02 15.49 -12.46
N LEU A 26 -4.18 15.21 -13.75
CA LEU A 26 -3.07 14.79 -14.59
C LEU A 26 -1.95 15.85 -14.65
N ASN A 27 -2.32 17.14 -14.72
CA ASN A 27 -1.33 18.21 -14.68
C ASN A 27 -0.61 18.26 -13.33
N ARG A 28 -1.33 18.13 -12.21
CA ARG A 28 -0.76 18.04 -10.87
C ARG A 28 0.22 16.86 -10.75
N GLU A 29 -0.16 15.69 -11.26
CA GLU A 29 0.71 14.51 -11.28
C GLU A 29 1.99 14.71 -12.10
N ARG A 30 1.94 15.52 -13.15
CA ARG A 30 3.09 15.85 -14.00
C ARG A 30 4.01 16.94 -13.45
N THR A 31 3.51 17.74 -12.51
CA THR A 31 4.26 18.89 -11.98
C THR A 31 4.70 18.70 -10.53
N ASN A 32 4.05 17.80 -9.78
CA ASN A 32 4.34 17.58 -8.37
C ASN A 32 5.16 16.31 -8.16
N LEU A 33 6.21 16.39 -7.37
CA LEU A 33 6.98 15.26 -6.91
C LEU A 33 6.18 14.48 -5.87
N ARG A 34 5.98 13.19 -6.10
CA ARG A 34 5.13 12.34 -5.26
C ARG A 34 5.95 11.40 -4.41
N LEU A 35 5.95 11.63 -3.09
CA LEU A 35 6.63 10.82 -2.08
C LEU A 35 5.67 10.19 -1.07
N ILE A 36 4.37 10.18 -1.32
CA ILE A 36 3.40 9.47 -0.49
C ILE A 36 3.61 7.96 -0.72
N ALA A 37 4.04 7.24 0.34
CA ALA A 37 4.48 5.83 0.25
C ALA A 37 3.41 4.85 -0.28
N SER A 38 2.13 5.22 -0.19
CA SER A 38 1.00 4.42 -0.67
C SER A 38 0.52 4.79 -2.08
N GLU A 39 1.22 5.67 -2.79
CA GLU A 39 0.86 6.13 -4.13
C GLU A 39 1.85 5.65 -5.19
N ASN A 40 1.32 5.50 -6.41
CA ASN A 40 2.10 5.13 -7.58
C ASN A 40 1.33 5.49 -8.86
N TYR A 41 1.95 5.31 -10.01
CA TYR A 41 1.35 5.51 -11.32
C TYR A 41 1.04 4.15 -11.96
N ALA A 42 -0.25 3.91 -12.27
CA ALA A 42 -0.65 2.76 -13.06
C ALA A 42 -0.22 2.95 -14.52
N SER A 43 0.11 1.85 -15.20
CA SER A 43 0.46 1.91 -16.62
C SER A 43 -0.71 2.31 -17.51
N PRO A 44 -0.48 2.85 -18.71
CA PRO A 44 -1.55 3.09 -19.68
C PRO A 44 -2.39 1.86 -19.97
N SER A 45 -1.78 0.65 -19.96
CA SER A 45 -2.49 -0.63 -20.19
C SER A 45 -3.46 -0.95 -19.04
N VAL A 46 -3.05 -0.72 -17.79
CA VAL A 46 -3.93 -0.86 -16.62
C VAL A 46 -5.08 0.13 -16.68
N LEU A 47 -4.81 1.41 -17.00
CA LEU A 47 -5.84 2.43 -17.11
C LEU A 47 -6.84 2.13 -18.23
N ALA A 48 -6.36 1.64 -19.38
CA ALA A 48 -7.22 1.22 -20.49
C ALA A 48 -8.14 0.04 -20.10
N ALA A 49 -7.63 -0.94 -19.36
CA ALA A 49 -8.43 -2.04 -18.86
C ALA A 49 -9.53 -1.58 -17.89
N VAL A 50 -9.20 -0.66 -16.99
CA VAL A 50 -10.15 -0.07 -16.01
C VAL A 50 -11.23 0.76 -16.74
N GLY A 51 -10.89 1.48 -17.80
CA GLY A 51 -11.84 2.25 -18.61
C GLY A 51 -12.63 1.42 -19.64
N SER A 52 -12.62 0.09 -19.56
CA SER A 52 -13.24 -0.79 -20.56
C SER A 52 -14.72 -1.07 -20.30
N THR A 53 -15.37 -1.69 -21.32
CA THR A 53 -16.77 -2.15 -21.25
C THR A 53 -17.02 -3.28 -20.25
N MET A 54 -15.97 -3.87 -19.66
CA MET A 54 -16.10 -4.81 -18.54
C MET A 54 -16.87 -4.18 -17.36
N ASN A 55 -16.85 -2.86 -17.25
CA ASN A 55 -17.68 -2.10 -16.28
C ASN A 55 -19.19 -2.40 -16.38
N ASN A 56 -19.68 -2.77 -17.53
CA ASN A 56 -21.11 -2.93 -17.78
C ASN A 56 -21.66 -4.30 -17.37
N LYS A 57 -20.77 -5.27 -17.04
CA LYS A 57 -21.17 -6.65 -16.77
C LYS A 57 -21.40 -6.91 -15.29
N TYR A 58 -22.58 -7.44 -14.96
CA TYR A 58 -22.92 -7.94 -13.64
C TYR A 58 -22.57 -9.44 -13.52
N ALA A 59 -21.68 -9.84 -12.59
CA ALA A 59 -21.07 -11.16 -12.57
C ALA A 59 -20.97 -11.77 -11.16
N GLU A 60 -22.04 -11.71 -10.36
CA GLU A 60 -22.06 -12.36 -9.03
C GLU A 60 -21.71 -13.85 -9.10
N GLY A 61 -20.97 -14.32 -8.13
CA GLY A 61 -20.36 -15.64 -8.10
C GLY A 61 -18.91 -15.62 -8.55
N TYR A 62 -18.43 -16.74 -9.05
CA TYR A 62 -17.04 -16.96 -9.44
C TYR A 62 -16.95 -17.55 -10.85
N PRO A 63 -15.79 -17.53 -11.54
CA PRO A 63 -15.64 -18.10 -12.87
C PRO A 63 -16.23 -19.52 -12.98
N GLY A 64 -17.06 -19.75 -13.99
CA GLY A 64 -17.78 -21.00 -14.22
C GLY A 64 -18.94 -21.29 -13.24
N ARG A 65 -19.17 -20.44 -12.24
CA ARG A 65 -20.22 -20.59 -11.22
C ARG A 65 -20.91 -19.24 -10.95
N ARG A 66 -21.38 -18.58 -12.01
CA ARG A 66 -22.06 -17.28 -11.93
C ARG A 66 -23.57 -17.43 -11.73
N TYR A 67 -24.16 -16.42 -11.12
CA TYR A 67 -25.62 -16.30 -10.99
C TYR A 67 -26.27 -15.72 -12.24
N TYR A 68 -25.51 -15.18 -13.18
CA TYR A 68 -25.98 -14.51 -14.41
C TYR A 68 -25.36 -15.14 -15.66
N GLY A 69 -26.10 -15.09 -16.78
CA GLY A 69 -25.58 -15.45 -18.08
C GLY A 69 -24.68 -14.38 -18.71
N GLY A 70 -24.00 -14.71 -19.82
CA GLY A 70 -23.15 -13.79 -20.57
C GLY A 70 -21.84 -13.43 -19.86
N CYS A 71 -21.28 -14.34 -19.05
CA CYS A 71 -20.07 -14.12 -18.28
C CYS A 71 -18.81 -14.70 -18.92
N GLU A 72 -18.90 -15.25 -20.12
CA GLU A 72 -17.82 -15.99 -20.78
C GLU A 72 -16.50 -15.18 -20.90
N PHE A 73 -16.56 -13.87 -21.13
CA PHE A 73 -15.37 -13.03 -21.26
C PHE A 73 -14.85 -12.49 -19.91
N VAL A 74 -15.74 -12.15 -18.98
CA VAL A 74 -15.32 -11.76 -17.62
C VAL A 74 -14.75 -12.96 -16.88
N ASP A 75 -15.25 -14.17 -17.11
CA ASP A 75 -14.68 -15.42 -16.56
C ASP A 75 -13.23 -15.61 -17.02
N ILE A 76 -12.93 -15.37 -18.31
CA ILE A 76 -11.56 -15.42 -18.82
C ILE A 76 -10.68 -14.39 -18.09
N THR A 77 -11.17 -13.18 -17.93
CA THR A 77 -10.42 -12.07 -17.31
C THR A 77 -10.14 -12.33 -15.84
N GLU A 78 -11.16 -12.77 -15.09
CA GLU A 78 -11.01 -13.08 -13.67
C GLU A 78 -10.13 -14.31 -13.45
N GLN A 79 -10.28 -15.36 -14.27
CA GLN A 79 -9.43 -16.54 -14.21
C GLN A 79 -7.95 -16.19 -14.49
N LEU A 80 -7.68 -15.32 -15.48
CA LEU A 80 -6.32 -14.84 -15.74
C LEU A 80 -5.73 -14.09 -14.53
N ALA A 81 -6.54 -13.29 -13.83
CA ALA A 81 -6.08 -12.60 -12.62
C ALA A 81 -5.75 -13.60 -11.50
N ILE A 82 -6.61 -14.61 -11.29
CA ILE A 82 -6.40 -15.68 -10.30
C ILE A 82 -5.12 -16.46 -10.62
N ASP A 83 -4.98 -16.95 -11.84
CA ASP A 83 -3.85 -17.80 -12.25
C ASP A 83 -2.52 -17.04 -12.15
N ARG A 84 -2.50 -15.77 -12.58
CA ARG A 84 -1.33 -14.90 -12.49
C ARG A 84 -0.96 -14.58 -11.04
N ALA A 85 -1.93 -14.33 -10.17
CA ALA A 85 -1.68 -14.12 -8.76
C ALA A 85 -1.06 -15.36 -8.11
N LYS A 86 -1.64 -16.54 -8.34
CA LYS A 86 -1.10 -17.82 -7.86
C LYS A 86 0.32 -18.06 -8.38
N GLN A 87 0.56 -17.86 -9.66
CA GLN A 87 1.87 -18.06 -10.28
C GLN A 87 2.93 -17.09 -9.74
N LEU A 88 2.58 -15.79 -9.65
CA LEU A 88 3.53 -14.75 -9.24
C LEU A 88 3.96 -14.87 -7.79
N PHE A 89 3.03 -15.23 -6.89
CA PHE A 89 3.28 -15.27 -5.45
C PHE A 89 3.48 -16.68 -4.89
N GLY A 90 3.25 -17.74 -5.68
CA GLY A 90 3.36 -19.11 -5.22
C GLY A 90 2.24 -19.52 -4.24
N ALA A 91 1.05 -18.96 -4.37
CA ALA A 91 -0.08 -19.23 -3.48
C ALA A 91 -0.94 -20.38 -3.99
N ASP A 92 -1.56 -21.14 -3.07
CA ASP A 92 -2.49 -22.22 -3.42
C ASP A 92 -3.80 -21.66 -3.98
N HIS A 93 -4.32 -20.58 -3.39
CA HIS A 93 -5.57 -19.94 -3.79
C HIS A 93 -5.43 -18.41 -3.84
N ALA A 94 -6.23 -17.79 -4.72
CA ALA A 94 -6.32 -16.34 -4.85
C ALA A 94 -7.77 -15.91 -5.08
N ASN A 95 -8.26 -14.97 -4.25
CA ASN A 95 -9.50 -14.26 -4.48
C ASN A 95 -9.18 -12.83 -4.95
N VAL A 96 -9.58 -12.50 -6.19
CA VAL A 96 -9.25 -11.21 -6.84
C VAL A 96 -10.40 -10.21 -6.81
N GLN A 97 -11.54 -10.57 -6.20
CA GLN A 97 -12.75 -9.74 -6.19
C GLN A 97 -12.76 -8.58 -5.17
N PRO A 98 -11.99 -8.56 -4.05
CA PRO A 98 -12.08 -7.44 -3.11
C PRO A 98 -11.91 -6.07 -3.78
N HIS A 99 -12.89 -5.17 -3.53
CA HIS A 99 -12.92 -3.84 -4.14
C HIS A 99 -11.85 -2.91 -3.56
N ALA A 100 -11.47 -3.10 -2.31
CA ALA A 100 -10.45 -2.32 -1.60
C ALA A 100 -9.77 -3.14 -0.50
N GLY A 101 -8.60 -2.69 -0.01
CA GLY A 101 -7.88 -3.34 1.09
C GLY A 101 -8.73 -3.50 2.35
N ALA A 102 -9.50 -2.47 2.73
CA ALA A 102 -10.39 -2.54 3.89
C ALA A 102 -11.45 -3.65 3.74
N GLN A 103 -11.99 -3.86 2.54
CA GLN A 103 -12.97 -4.93 2.28
C GLN A 103 -12.31 -6.31 2.27
N ALA A 104 -11.09 -6.44 1.73
CA ALA A 104 -10.31 -7.66 1.83
C ALA A 104 -10.05 -8.04 3.30
N ASN A 105 -9.63 -7.08 4.11
CA ASN A 105 -9.38 -7.29 5.54
C ASN A 105 -10.67 -7.66 6.29
N MET A 106 -11.79 -6.98 6.00
CA MET A 106 -13.07 -7.33 6.61
C MET A 106 -13.58 -8.71 6.18
N ALA A 107 -13.30 -9.15 4.95
CA ALA A 107 -13.62 -10.50 4.52
C ALA A 107 -12.81 -11.55 5.30
N VAL A 108 -11.52 -11.29 5.57
CA VAL A 108 -10.70 -12.18 6.40
C VAL A 108 -11.24 -12.25 7.84
N PHE A 109 -11.56 -11.10 8.46
CA PHE A 109 -12.20 -11.12 9.77
C PHE A 109 -13.50 -11.94 9.76
N GLY A 110 -14.37 -11.69 8.79
CA GLY A 110 -15.64 -12.41 8.68
C GLY A 110 -15.51 -13.89 8.33
N ALA A 111 -14.39 -14.32 7.73
CA ALA A 111 -14.12 -15.72 7.47
C ALA A 111 -13.75 -16.48 8.77
N PHE A 112 -13.11 -15.82 9.72
CA PHE A 112 -12.48 -16.49 10.86
C PHE A 112 -12.98 -16.01 12.22
N LEU A 113 -13.65 -14.85 12.33
CA LEU A 113 -14.11 -14.29 13.59
C LEU A 113 -15.63 -14.06 13.60
N THR A 114 -16.18 -14.08 14.79
CA THR A 114 -17.58 -13.74 15.05
C THR A 114 -17.68 -12.29 15.53
N PRO A 115 -18.38 -11.39 14.82
CA PRO A 115 -18.54 -10.02 15.26
C PRO A 115 -19.15 -9.92 16.67
N GLY A 116 -18.48 -9.18 17.56
CA GLY A 116 -18.91 -8.99 18.94
C GLY A 116 -18.45 -10.08 19.93
N ASP A 117 -17.86 -11.17 19.47
CA ASP A 117 -17.29 -12.19 20.36
C ASP A 117 -15.94 -11.72 20.92
N GLN A 118 -15.95 -11.30 22.18
CA GLN A 118 -14.77 -10.80 22.88
C GLN A 118 -13.79 -11.89 23.28
N SER A 119 -14.15 -13.17 23.17
CA SER A 119 -13.24 -14.30 23.42
C SER A 119 -12.27 -14.53 22.27
N GLU A 120 -12.66 -14.17 21.04
CA GLU A 120 -11.87 -14.29 19.82
C GLU A 120 -10.96 -13.06 19.66
N LYS A 121 -9.68 -13.20 19.98
CA LYS A 121 -8.72 -12.09 19.96
C LYS A 121 -7.89 -12.06 18.68
N VAL A 122 -7.53 -10.85 18.28
CA VAL A 122 -6.52 -10.58 17.23
C VAL A 122 -5.33 -9.89 17.87
N LEU A 123 -4.13 -10.41 17.66
CA LEU A 123 -2.88 -9.77 18.06
C LEU A 123 -2.31 -9.01 16.86
N GLY A 124 -2.24 -7.68 16.92
CA GLY A 124 -1.80 -6.83 15.82
C GLY A 124 -1.03 -5.60 16.29
N MET A 125 -0.25 -4.95 15.40
CA MET A 125 0.49 -3.74 15.74
C MET A 125 -0.46 -2.56 15.97
N VAL A 126 -0.20 -1.77 17.02
CA VAL A 126 -0.93 -0.54 17.28
C VAL A 126 -0.75 0.49 16.16
N LEU A 127 -1.80 1.28 15.89
CA LEU A 127 -1.79 2.29 14.80
C LEU A 127 -0.64 3.29 14.95
N ALA A 128 -0.35 3.74 16.18
CA ALA A 128 0.69 4.72 16.46
C ALA A 128 2.11 4.25 16.15
N HIS A 129 2.34 2.93 16.06
CA HIS A 129 3.64 2.34 15.75
C HIS A 129 3.73 1.76 14.34
N GLY A 130 2.75 2.05 13.49
CA GLY A 130 2.78 1.69 12.07
C GLY A 130 1.71 0.71 11.62
N GLY A 131 0.82 0.26 12.50
CA GLY A 131 -0.35 -0.53 12.14
C GLY A 131 -1.28 0.20 11.16
N HIS A 132 -2.21 -0.52 10.55
CA HIS A 132 -3.21 0.09 9.66
C HIS A 132 -4.51 0.39 10.41
N LEU A 133 -5.28 1.34 9.88
CA LEU A 133 -6.59 1.71 10.44
C LEU A 133 -7.52 0.48 10.62
N THR A 134 -7.52 -0.45 9.65
CA THR A 134 -8.31 -1.69 9.70
C THR A 134 -7.69 -2.79 10.57
N HIS A 135 -6.63 -2.50 11.31
CA HIS A 135 -5.99 -3.42 12.25
C HIS A 135 -6.39 -3.11 13.70
N GLY A 136 -7.69 -2.92 13.94
CA GLY A 136 -8.24 -2.75 15.28
C GLY A 136 -8.28 -1.31 15.80
N SER A 137 -8.16 -0.29 14.94
CA SER A 137 -8.33 1.08 15.39
C SER A 137 -9.75 1.29 15.96
N PRO A 138 -9.90 1.93 17.14
CA PRO A 138 -11.22 2.09 17.79
C PRO A 138 -12.24 2.88 16.99
N VAL A 139 -11.77 3.69 16.01
CA VAL A 139 -12.66 4.45 15.12
C VAL A 139 -13.02 3.70 13.84
N ASN A 140 -12.46 2.50 13.65
CA ASN A 140 -12.72 1.64 12.50
C ASN A 140 -13.60 0.45 12.90
N VAL A 141 -14.40 -0.05 11.97
CA VAL A 141 -15.27 -1.20 12.19
C VAL A 141 -14.51 -2.42 12.75
N SER A 142 -13.24 -2.59 12.38
CA SER A 142 -12.41 -3.68 12.91
C SER A 142 -12.24 -3.58 14.43
N GLY A 143 -11.93 -2.40 14.96
CA GLY A 143 -11.81 -2.19 16.41
C GLY A 143 -13.16 -2.10 17.14
N MET A 144 -14.25 -1.79 16.41
CA MET A 144 -15.61 -1.75 16.99
C MET A 144 -16.22 -3.16 17.16
N TRP A 145 -15.88 -4.08 16.25
CA TRP A 145 -16.52 -5.40 16.19
C TRP A 145 -15.68 -6.53 16.74
N PHE A 146 -14.34 -6.39 16.72
CA PHE A 146 -13.41 -7.46 17.09
C PHE A 146 -12.51 -7.03 18.25
N ASN A 147 -12.06 -8.01 19.02
CA ASN A 147 -11.19 -7.79 20.18
C ASN A 147 -9.72 -7.80 19.76
N PHE A 148 -9.08 -6.64 19.81
CA PHE A 148 -7.68 -6.49 19.46
C PHE A 148 -6.78 -6.34 20.69
N VAL A 149 -5.67 -7.07 20.67
CA VAL A 149 -4.52 -6.88 21.55
C VAL A 149 -3.41 -6.25 20.74
N GLY A 150 -2.90 -5.11 21.20
CA GLY A 150 -1.85 -4.37 20.50
C GLY A 150 -0.45 -4.84 20.90
N TYR A 151 0.44 -5.02 19.93
CA TYR A 151 1.89 -5.01 20.17
C TYR A 151 2.52 -3.74 19.60
N GLU A 152 3.66 -3.41 20.16
CA GLU A 152 4.42 -2.18 19.88
C GLU A 152 5.81 -2.55 19.37
N VAL A 153 6.53 -1.59 18.78
CA VAL A 153 7.97 -1.71 18.55
C VAL A 153 8.74 -1.49 19.85
N ASP A 154 9.96 -1.98 19.91
CA ASP A 154 10.86 -1.67 21.03
C ASP A 154 11.19 -0.17 21.07
N ARG A 155 11.31 0.37 22.28
CA ARG A 155 11.47 1.82 22.48
C ARG A 155 12.84 2.35 22.07
N GLU A 156 13.87 1.54 22.18
CA GLU A 156 15.25 1.97 21.91
C GLU A 156 15.61 1.79 20.44
N THR A 157 15.22 0.65 19.88
CA THR A 157 15.54 0.29 18.49
C THR A 157 14.49 0.75 17.48
N GLU A 158 13.26 1.05 17.95
CA GLU A 158 12.08 1.34 17.13
C GLU A 158 11.77 0.21 16.13
N GLN A 159 12.18 -1.02 16.45
CA GLN A 159 11.98 -2.23 15.65
C GLN A 159 11.11 -3.25 16.40
N LEU A 160 10.59 -4.22 15.67
CA LEU A 160 9.83 -5.32 16.25
C LEU A 160 10.69 -6.14 17.19
N ASP A 161 10.20 -6.33 18.42
CA ASP A 161 10.72 -7.30 19.38
C ASP A 161 9.89 -8.58 19.30
N MET A 162 10.43 -9.62 18.66
CA MET A 162 9.71 -10.87 18.44
C MET A 162 9.51 -11.68 19.73
N ASP A 163 10.36 -11.48 20.74
CA ASP A 163 10.16 -12.11 22.06
C ASP A 163 8.96 -11.48 22.77
N ARG A 164 8.82 -10.15 22.69
CA ARG A 164 7.64 -9.45 23.21
C ARG A 164 6.36 -9.86 22.51
N VAL A 165 6.40 -10.01 21.19
CA VAL A 165 5.24 -10.52 20.39
C VAL A 165 4.87 -11.94 20.86
N ARG A 166 5.87 -12.81 21.08
CA ARG A 166 5.67 -14.18 21.56
C ARG A 166 5.05 -14.22 22.96
N ASP A 167 5.51 -13.39 23.87
CA ASP A 167 4.97 -13.27 25.23
C ASP A 167 3.50 -12.87 25.20
N LEU A 168 3.16 -11.83 24.43
CA LEU A 168 1.77 -11.40 24.26
C LEU A 168 0.90 -12.50 23.62
N ALA A 169 1.41 -13.22 22.62
CA ALA A 169 0.70 -14.33 22.01
C ALA A 169 0.41 -15.46 23.03
N LYS A 170 1.37 -15.81 23.88
CA LYS A 170 1.20 -16.81 24.95
C LYS A 170 0.21 -16.36 26.02
N GLU A 171 0.28 -15.09 26.42
CA GLU A 171 -0.60 -14.50 27.43
C GLU A 171 -2.07 -14.43 26.95
N HIS A 172 -2.26 -13.94 25.73
CA HIS A 172 -3.60 -13.61 25.24
C HIS A 172 -4.25 -14.71 24.39
N ARG A 173 -3.48 -15.70 23.91
CA ARG A 173 -3.96 -16.80 23.06
C ARG A 173 -4.86 -16.31 21.92
N PRO A 174 -4.37 -15.44 21.03
CA PRO A 174 -5.17 -14.88 19.96
C PRO A 174 -5.58 -15.98 18.95
N LYS A 175 -6.73 -15.79 18.32
CA LYS A 175 -7.18 -16.63 17.19
C LYS A 175 -6.44 -16.28 15.90
N ILE A 176 -6.03 -15.00 15.77
CA ILE A 176 -5.28 -14.48 14.62
C ILE A 176 -4.09 -13.67 15.13
N ILE A 177 -2.91 -13.89 14.55
CA ILE A 177 -1.78 -12.99 14.62
C ILE A 177 -1.70 -12.25 13.29
N LEU A 178 -1.81 -10.92 13.35
CA LEU A 178 -1.82 -10.04 12.20
C LEU A 178 -0.49 -9.28 12.09
N SER A 179 0.24 -9.51 11.01
CA SER A 179 1.46 -8.81 10.65
C SER A 179 1.26 -7.99 9.37
N GLY A 180 2.26 -7.17 9.02
CA GLY A 180 2.16 -6.25 7.88
C GLY A 180 1.65 -4.88 8.31
N TYR A 181 2.24 -3.82 7.75
CA TYR A 181 2.16 -2.49 8.34
C TYR A 181 2.09 -1.38 7.29
N THR A 182 1.56 -0.25 7.73
CA THR A 182 1.41 0.97 6.92
C THR A 182 2.63 1.88 7.00
N ALA A 183 3.36 1.86 8.12
CA ALA A 183 4.42 2.81 8.43
C ALA A 183 5.58 2.17 9.23
N TYR A 184 5.90 0.92 8.95
CA TYR A 184 7.07 0.23 9.49
C TYR A 184 8.10 0.02 8.38
N PRO A 185 9.31 0.61 8.49
CA PRO A 185 10.26 0.64 7.38
C PRO A 185 11.19 -0.57 7.29
N ARG A 186 11.29 -1.40 8.34
CA ARG A 186 12.27 -2.50 8.40
C ARG A 186 11.71 -3.81 7.85
N GLU A 187 12.59 -4.75 7.59
CA GLU A 187 12.22 -6.10 7.17
C GLU A 187 11.42 -6.82 8.27
N ILE A 188 10.44 -7.64 7.86
CA ILE A 188 9.58 -8.41 8.75
C ILE A 188 10.03 -9.87 8.72
N ASP A 189 10.32 -10.44 9.87
CA ASP A 189 10.62 -11.88 10.02
C ASP A 189 9.31 -12.71 10.04
N PHE A 190 8.82 -13.04 8.85
CA PHE A 190 7.61 -13.86 8.69
C PHE A 190 7.75 -15.25 9.27
N LYS A 191 8.99 -15.80 9.28
CA LYS A 191 9.24 -17.11 9.89
C LYS A 191 9.06 -17.07 11.41
N ALA A 192 9.58 -16.03 12.07
CA ALA A 192 9.38 -15.86 13.49
C ALA A 192 7.90 -15.68 13.84
N PHE A 193 7.13 -14.93 13.03
CA PHE A 193 5.67 -14.84 13.19
C PHE A 193 4.98 -16.20 13.03
N ARG A 194 5.39 -17.04 12.06
CA ARG A 194 4.84 -18.40 11.88
C ARG A 194 5.13 -19.26 13.10
N ASP A 195 6.38 -19.26 13.56
CA ASP A 195 6.77 -20.05 14.74
C ASP A 195 5.93 -19.65 15.97
N ILE A 196 5.69 -18.35 16.19
CA ILE A 196 4.85 -17.86 17.29
C ILE A 196 3.38 -18.29 17.11
N ALA A 197 2.85 -18.17 15.89
CA ALA A 197 1.47 -18.58 15.61
C ALA A 197 1.26 -20.07 15.87
N ASP A 198 2.22 -20.92 15.46
CA ASP A 198 2.19 -22.37 15.72
C ASP A 198 2.25 -22.69 17.22
N GLU A 199 3.09 -21.98 18.00
CA GLU A 199 3.19 -22.17 19.46
C GLU A 199 1.85 -21.94 20.19
N VAL A 200 0.99 -21.09 19.66
CA VAL A 200 -0.29 -20.73 20.30
C VAL A 200 -1.53 -21.26 19.58
N GLY A 201 -1.35 -21.88 18.39
CA GLY A 201 -2.43 -22.39 17.55
C GLY A 201 -3.25 -21.29 16.87
N ALA A 202 -2.62 -20.16 16.53
CA ALA A 202 -3.25 -19.03 15.85
C ALA A 202 -3.08 -19.13 14.33
N LEU A 203 -4.01 -18.51 13.58
CA LEU A 203 -3.81 -18.19 12.17
C LEU A 203 -2.79 -17.07 12.04
N LEU A 204 -1.86 -17.19 11.12
CA LEU A 204 -0.98 -16.09 10.71
C LEU A 204 -1.57 -15.41 9.48
N TRP A 205 -1.99 -14.16 9.64
CA TRP A 205 -2.42 -13.31 8.55
C TRP A 205 -1.44 -12.16 8.34
N VAL A 206 -1.04 -11.92 7.08
CA VAL A 206 -0.16 -10.82 6.71
C VAL A 206 -0.87 -9.86 5.76
N ASP A 207 -1.02 -8.60 6.17
CA ASP A 207 -1.42 -7.51 5.27
C ASP A 207 -0.19 -6.95 4.55
N ALA A 208 0.06 -7.46 3.35
CA ALA A 208 1.22 -7.11 2.52
C ALA A 208 0.99 -5.87 1.63
N SER A 209 -0.07 -5.09 1.88
CA SER A 209 -0.50 -3.98 1.02
C SER A 209 0.62 -3.02 0.64
N HIS A 210 1.53 -2.72 1.56
CA HIS A 210 2.60 -1.78 1.29
C HIS A 210 3.75 -2.38 0.49
N PHE A 211 4.12 -3.63 0.74
CA PHE A 211 5.35 -4.22 0.19
C PHE A 211 5.11 -5.34 -0.84
N ILE A 212 3.87 -5.72 -1.16
CA ILE A 212 3.59 -6.82 -2.10
C ILE A 212 4.21 -6.60 -3.50
N GLY A 213 4.33 -5.36 -3.96
CA GLY A 213 5.03 -5.04 -5.20
C GLY A 213 6.52 -5.36 -5.13
N LEU A 214 7.14 -5.17 -3.96
CA LEU A 214 8.54 -5.55 -3.74
C LEU A 214 8.70 -7.07 -3.69
N VAL A 215 7.74 -7.77 -3.07
CA VAL A 215 7.68 -9.24 -3.07
C VAL A 215 7.58 -9.77 -4.51
N ALA A 216 6.67 -9.19 -5.31
CA ALA A 216 6.48 -9.58 -6.71
C ALA A 216 7.77 -9.44 -7.55
N GLY A 217 8.56 -8.39 -7.29
CA GLY A 217 9.85 -8.15 -7.93
C GLY A 217 11.04 -8.85 -7.26
N GLY A 218 10.84 -9.59 -6.17
CA GLY A 218 11.92 -10.29 -5.46
C GLY A 218 12.83 -9.38 -4.62
N ALA A 219 12.42 -8.14 -4.35
CA ALA A 219 13.18 -7.16 -3.58
C ALA A 219 12.82 -7.10 -2.08
N TYR A 220 11.90 -7.95 -1.62
CA TYR A 220 11.48 -8.09 -0.23
C TYR A 220 11.04 -9.53 0.05
N PRO A 221 11.22 -10.06 1.27
CA PRO A 221 10.81 -11.41 1.61
C PRO A 221 9.32 -11.66 1.38
N SER A 222 8.98 -12.86 0.87
CA SER A 222 7.58 -13.25 0.68
C SER A 222 6.95 -13.76 1.98
N PRO A 223 5.77 -13.27 2.37
CA PRO A 223 5.01 -13.84 3.48
C PRO A 223 4.29 -15.15 3.11
N VAL A 224 4.06 -15.41 1.81
CA VAL A 224 3.19 -16.49 1.33
C VAL A 224 3.61 -17.90 1.83
N PRO A 225 4.91 -18.24 1.93
CA PRO A 225 5.31 -19.55 2.46
C PRO A 225 5.03 -19.74 3.95
N TYR A 226 4.71 -18.68 4.69
CA TYR A 226 4.55 -18.69 6.14
C TYR A 226 3.12 -18.37 6.60
N ALA A 227 2.39 -17.55 5.86
CA ALA A 227 1.07 -17.08 6.25
C ALA A 227 -0.05 -18.02 5.78
N ASP A 228 -1.08 -18.18 6.61
CA ASP A 228 -2.32 -18.85 6.23
C ASP A 228 -3.13 -17.99 5.26
N VAL A 229 -3.09 -16.66 5.47
CA VAL A 229 -3.76 -15.66 4.63
C VAL A 229 -2.85 -14.47 4.39
N VAL A 230 -2.82 -13.97 3.16
CA VAL A 230 -2.15 -12.71 2.77
C VAL A 230 -3.15 -11.81 2.08
N THR A 231 -3.37 -10.62 2.61
CA THR A 231 -4.18 -9.57 1.95
C THR A 231 -3.27 -8.49 1.39
N PHE A 232 -3.65 -7.87 0.29
CA PHE A 232 -2.93 -6.72 -0.23
C PHE A 232 -3.76 -5.86 -1.17
N THR A 233 -3.41 -4.57 -1.22
CA THR A 233 -3.91 -3.64 -2.23
C THR A 233 -3.08 -3.72 -3.51
N THR A 234 -3.70 -3.45 -4.65
CA THR A 234 -3.05 -3.57 -5.97
C THR A 234 -2.41 -2.27 -6.47
N HIS A 235 -2.75 -1.12 -5.89
CA HIS A 235 -2.45 0.22 -6.42
C HIS A 235 -1.24 0.93 -5.78
N LYS A 236 -0.50 0.26 -4.87
CA LYS A 236 0.69 0.85 -4.22
C LYS A 236 1.97 0.46 -4.99
N ALA A 237 2.96 -0.12 -4.33
CA ALA A 237 4.18 -0.56 -5.00
C ALA A 237 3.95 -1.55 -6.16
N LEU A 238 2.82 -2.24 -6.21
CA LEU A 238 2.47 -3.14 -7.31
C LEU A 238 2.03 -2.42 -8.60
N ARG A 239 1.73 -1.12 -8.58
CA ARG A 239 1.35 -0.26 -9.74
C ARG A 239 0.06 -0.67 -10.46
N GLY A 240 -0.83 -1.39 -9.81
CA GLY A 240 -2.10 -1.85 -10.37
C GLY A 240 -3.25 -0.84 -10.21
N PRO A 241 -4.47 -1.25 -10.60
CA PRO A 241 -5.67 -0.45 -10.37
C PRO A 241 -6.01 -0.37 -8.89
N ARG A 242 -6.88 0.58 -8.50
CA ARG A 242 -7.50 0.57 -7.16
C ARG A 242 -8.26 -0.75 -6.96
N GLY A 243 -7.95 -1.44 -5.88
CA GLY A 243 -8.52 -2.74 -5.55
C GLY A 243 -7.64 -3.49 -4.56
N ALA A 244 -8.03 -4.73 -4.25
CA ALA A 244 -7.26 -5.63 -3.40
C ALA A 244 -7.41 -7.09 -3.83
N MET A 245 -6.59 -7.96 -3.24
CA MET A 245 -6.65 -9.42 -3.41
C MET A 245 -6.42 -10.09 -2.05
N ILE A 246 -6.83 -11.34 -1.97
CA ILE A 246 -6.55 -12.23 -0.85
C ILE A 246 -5.90 -13.50 -1.42
N LEU A 247 -4.73 -13.86 -0.90
CA LEU A 247 -4.11 -15.16 -1.13
C LEU A 247 -4.28 -15.99 0.14
N CYS A 248 -4.44 -17.30 0.01
CA CYS A 248 -4.47 -18.18 1.17
C CYS A 248 -4.05 -19.60 0.79
N THR A 249 -3.83 -20.43 1.81
CA THR A 249 -3.66 -21.88 1.64
C THR A 249 -4.98 -22.49 1.14
N GLU A 250 -4.91 -23.66 0.51
CA GLU A 250 -6.10 -24.37 -0.02
C GLU A 250 -7.14 -24.66 1.07
N GLU A 251 -6.70 -24.91 2.29
CA GLU A 251 -7.58 -25.16 3.44
C GLU A 251 -8.57 -24.01 3.69
N HIS A 252 -8.14 -22.76 3.47
CA HIS A 252 -8.91 -21.55 3.75
C HIS A 252 -9.67 -21.01 2.54
N ALA A 253 -9.43 -21.56 1.35
CA ALA A 253 -10.01 -21.06 0.08
C ALA A 253 -11.52 -20.90 0.13
N LYS A 254 -12.24 -21.94 0.57
CA LYS A 254 -13.71 -21.92 0.64
C LYS A 254 -14.25 -20.87 1.65
N ALA A 255 -13.57 -20.70 2.78
CA ALA A 255 -13.98 -19.73 3.80
C ALA A 255 -13.78 -18.30 3.30
N ILE A 256 -12.65 -18.02 2.67
CA ILE A 256 -12.33 -16.71 2.06
C ILE A 256 -13.30 -16.39 0.92
N ASP A 257 -13.52 -17.31 -0.01
CA ASP A 257 -14.45 -17.06 -1.12
C ASP A 257 -15.87 -16.75 -0.63
N LYS A 258 -16.37 -17.53 0.36
CA LYS A 258 -17.67 -17.27 0.97
C LYS A 258 -17.73 -15.94 1.70
N ALA A 259 -16.65 -15.53 2.32
CA ALA A 259 -16.55 -14.27 3.04
C ALA A 259 -16.49 -13.06 2.09
N VAL A 260 -15.86 -13.20 0.93
CA VAL A 260 -15.89 -12.16 -0.10
C VAL A 260 -17.27 -12.10 -0.73
N PHE A 261 -17.76 -13.20 -1.28
CA PHE A 261 -19.08 -13.30 -1.87
C PHE A 261 -19.79 -14.58 -1.38
N PRO A 262 -21.02 -14.51 -0.85
CA PRO A 262 -21.91 -13.33 -0.81
C PRO A 262 -21.87 -12.51 0.48
N MET A 263 -20.94 -12.79 1.43
CA MET A 263 -21.02 -12.16 2.76
C MET A 263 -20.68 -10.68 2.72
N MET A 264 -19.56 -10.29 2.13
CA MET A 264 -19.06 -8.89 2.17
C MET A 264 -19.47 -8.09 0.95
N GLN A 265 -19.48 -8.71 -0.24
CA GLN A 265 -19.69 -8.06 -1.54
C GLN A 265 -20.78 -8.77 -2.33
N GLY A 266 -21.35 -8.06 -3.33
CA GLY A 266 -22.20 -8.58 -4.40
C GLY A 266 -21.43 -8.69 -5.70
N GLY A 267 -21.89 -7.99 -6.75
CA GLY A 267 -21.24 -8.00 -8.07
C GLY A 267 -19.80 -7.48 -8.03
N PRO A 268 -18.84 -8.23 -8.57
CA PRO A 268 -17.46 -7.80 -8.64
C PRO A 268 -17.27 -6.66 -9.65
N LEU A 269 -16.20 -5.87 -9.46
CA LEU A 269 -15.81 -4.79 -10.37
C LEU A 269 -14.93 -5.37 -11.50
N GLU A 270 -15.55 -5.94 -12.53
CA GLU A 270 -14.85 -6.70 -13.58
C GLU A 270 -13.83 -5.85 -14.36
N HIS A 271 -14.08 -4.56 -14.54
CA HIS A 271 -13.11 -3.62 -15.12
C HIS A 271 -11.85 -3.43 -14.24
N CYS A 272 -12.02 -3.41 -12.92
CA CYS A 272 -10.88 -3.39 -12.00
C CYS A 272 -10.15 -4.75 -12.00
N ILE A 273 -10.86 -5.86 -12.09
CA ILE A 273 -10.26 -7.21 -12.21
C ILE A 273 -9.46 -7.32 -13.51
N ALA A 274 -9.96 -6.77 -14.62
CA ALA A 274 -9.20 -6.67 -15.87
C ALA A 274 -7.89 -5.88 -15.67
N GLY A 275 -7.94 -4.75 -14.98
CA GLY A 275 -6.76 -3.99 -14.61
C GLY A 275 -5.80 -4.78 -13.71
N LYS A 276 -6.32 -5.58 -12.75
CA LYS A 276 -5.50 -6.47 -11.90
C LYS A 276 -4.81 -7.55 -12.74
N ALA A 277 -5.52 -8.16 -13.70
CA ALA A 277 -4.94 -9.16 -14.60
C ALA A 277 -3.78 -8.58 -15.42
N VAL A 278 -3.91 -7.34 -15.95
CA VAL A 278 -2.85 -6.63 -16.66
C VAL A 278 -1.67 -6.34 -15.73
N CYS A 279 -1.93 -5.75 -14.57
CA CYS A 279 -0.92 -5.42 -13.57
C CYS A 279 -0.08 -6.65 -13.18
N LEU A 280 -0.71 -7.79 -12.90
CA LEU A 280 -0.01 -9.02 -12.56
C LEU A 280 0.86 -9.53 -13.73
N LYS A 281 0.40 -9.36 -14.99
CA LYS A 281 1.22 -9.69 -16.16
C LYS A 281 2.46 -8.81 -16.27
N GLU A 282 2.33 -7.51 -16.01
CA GLU A 282 3.47 -6.58 -15.95
C GLU A 282 4.42 -6.94 -14.81
N ALA A 283 3.89 -7.31 -13.63
CA ALA A 283 4.69 -7.67 -12.47
C ALA A 283 5.53 -8.96 -12.64
N MET A 284 5.22 -9.79 -13.63
CA MET A 284 6.02 -10.97 -14.00
C MET A 284 7.22 -10.65 -14.88
N SER A 285 7.41 -9.42 -15.35
CA SER A 285 8.49 -9.02 -16.23
C SER A 285 9.80 -8.75 -15.47
N ASP A 286 10.93 -8.84 -16.19
CA ASP A 286 12.23 -8.46 -15.63
C ASP A 286 12.31 -6.95 -15.38
N ASP A 287 11.66 -6.11 -16.20
CA ASP A 287 11.55 -4.67 -15.96
C ASP A 287 10.90 -4.35 -14.62
N PHE A 288 9.95 -5.18 -14.19
CA PHE A 288 9.32 -5.00 -12.88
C PHE A 288 10.24 -5.40 -11.72
N LYS A 289 11.08 -6.43 -11.89
CA LYS A 289 12.11 -6.80 -10.91
C LYS A 289 13.14 -5.69 -10.74
N ASP A 290 13.57 -5.10 -11.85
CA ASP A 290 14.48 -3.96 -11.86
C ASP A 290 13.86 -2.75 -11.15
N TYR A 291 12.58 -2.46 -11.42
CA TYR A 291 11.81 -1.44 -10.72
C TYR A 291 11.76 -1.70 -9.21
N ALA A 292 11.38 -2.89 -8.76
CA ALA A 292 11.26 -3.22 -7.35
C ALA A 292 12.61 -3.09 -6.61
N THR A 293 13.70 -3.53 -7.24
CA THR A 293 15.05 -3.39 -6.71
C THR A 293 15.44 -1.91 -6.60
N ARG A 294 15.15 -1.11 -7.63
CA ARG A 294 15.38 0.33 -7.63
C ARG A 294 14.63 1.03 -6.52
N VAL A 295 13.34 0.70 -6.31
CA VAL A 295 12.52 1.30 -5.23
C VAL A 295 13.18 1.19 -3.85
N VAL A 296 13.73 0.03 -3.50
CA VAL A 296 14.38 -0.18 -2.20
C VAL A 296 15.71 0.58 -2.12
N ARG A 297 16.50 0.56 -3.20
CA ARG A 297 17.76 1.29 -3.30
C ARG A 297 17.56 2.80 -3.20
N ASP A 298 16.56 3.31 -3.89
CA ASP A 298 16.16 4.71 -3.89
C ASP A 298 15.67 5.15 -2.50
N ALA A 299 14.91 4.30 -1.79
CA ALA A 299 14.48 4.59 -0.43
C ALA A 299 15.67 4.72 0.53
N ARG A 300 16.67 3.87 0.41
CA ARG A 300 17.91 3.96 1.21
C ARG A 300 18.69 5.24 0.92
N ALA A 301 18.78 5.62 -0.36
CA ALA A 301 19.47 6.85 -0.77
C ALA A 301 18.77 8.11 -0.26
N LEU A 302 17.43 8.13 -0.32
CA LEU A 302 16.63 9.23 0.22
C LEU A 302 16.78 9.32 1.74
N ALA A 303 16.71 8.19 2.46
CA ALA A 303 16.89 8.15 3.91
C ALA A 303 18.25 8.71 4.33
N ALA A 304 19.32 8.25 3.70
CA ALA A 304 20.68 8.77 3.97
C ALA A 304 20.81 10.27 3.69
N SER A 305 20.24 10.75 2.59
CA SER A 305 20.26 12.19 2.27
C SER A 305 19.48 13.03 3.28
N LEU A 306 18.37 12.53 3.80
CA LEU A 306 17.62 13.21 4.88
C LEU A 306 18.41 13.25 6.19
N GLU A 307 19.17 12.19 6.52
CA GLU A 307 20.07 12.18 7.69
C GLU A 307 21.19 13.19 7.55
N ASP A 308 21.81 13.31 6.36
CA ASP A 308 22.81 14.33 6.05
C ASP A 308 22.28 15.77 6.27
N GLU A 309 20.96 15.95 6.08
CA GLU A 309 20.25 17.21 6.31
C GLU A 309 19.80 17.42 7.77
N GLY A 310 20.15 16.51 8.68
CA GLY A 310 19.84 16.60 10.12
C GLY A 310 18.44 16.11 10.50
N ILE A 311 17.73 15.43 9.59
CA ILE A 311 16.43 14.81 9.85
C ILE A 311 16.68 13.37 10.33
N ARG A 312 16.14 13.02 11.49
CA ARG A 312 16.32 11.67 12.05
C ARG A 312 15.44 10.64 11.31
N ILE A 313 16.02 9.56 10.88
CA ILE A 313 15.25 8.43 10.33
C ILE A 313 14.91 7.43 11.44
N VAL A 314 13.61 7.19 11.62
CA VAL A 314 13.08 6.24 12.61
C VAL A 314 13.63 4.85 12.34
N SER A 315 14.01 4.12 13.39
CA SER A 315 14.66 2.81 13.37
C SER A 315 16.03 2.77 12.64
N GLY A 316 16.64 3.93 12.35
CA GLY A 316 17.97 4.03 11.75
C GLY A 316 18.04 3.60 10.28
N GLY A 317 16.93 3.73 9.51
CA GLY A 317 16.95 3.44 8.08
C GLY A 317 15.72 2.72 7.55
N THR A 318 15.85 2.16 6.34
CA THR A 318 14.77 1.40 5.68
C THR A 318 15.29 0.17 4.93
N ASP A 319 14.49 -0.90 4.95
CA ASP A 319 14.68 -2.12 4.19
C ASP A 319 13.60 -2.29 3.10
N SER A 320 12.70 -1.31 2.97
CA SER A 320 11.55 -1.35 2.07
C SER A 320 11.49 -0.11 1.17
N HIS A 321 10.30 0.24 0.71
CA HIS A 321 10.01 1.42 -0.13
C HIS A 321 9.73 2.70 0.66
N LEU A 322 9.58 2.61 1.97
CA LEU A 322 9.14 3.74 2.81
C LEU A 322 10.12 3.98 3.97
N MET A 323 10.07 5.20 4.48
CA MET A 323 10.74 5.60 5.72
C MET A 323 9.85 6.52 6.54
N LEU A 324 10.11 6.57 7.84
CA LEU A 324 9.58 7.59 8.74
C LEU A 324 10.69 8.56 9.09
N ALA A 325 10.46 9.84 8.86
CA ALA A 325 11.39 10.93 9.14
C ALA A 325 10.88 11.76 10.32
N ASP A 326 11.63 11.81 11.41
CA ASP A 326 11.38 12.68 12.56
C ASP A 326 11.98 14.06 12.28
N VAL A 327 11.14 15.05 12.11
CA VAL A 327 11.56 16.42 11.75
C VAL A 327 11.76 17.35 12.94
N ARG A 328 11.58 16.87 14.18
CA ARG A 328 11.84 17.65 15.40
C ARG A 328 13.27 18.17 15.53
N PRO A 329 14.33 17.39 15.16
CA PRO A 329 15.70 17.88 15.24
C PRO A 329 15.95 19.15 14.43
N VAL A 330 15.20 19.38 13.36
CA VAL A 330 15.29 20.61 12.53
C VAL A 330 14.29 21.70 12.94
N GLY A 331 13.61 21.55 14.09
CA GLY A 331 12.81 22.60 14.72
C GLY A 331 11.39 22.76 14.17
N ILE A 332 10.84 21.75 13.50
CA ILE A 332 9.50 21.78 12.88
C ILE A 332 8.71 20.53 13.30
N ASP A 333 7.38 20.58 13.26
CA ASP A 333 6.53 19.38 13.36
C ASP A 333 6.11 18.86 11.96
N GLY A 334 5.60 17.63 11.91
CA GLY A 334 5.20 17.00 10.66
C GLY A 334 4.03 17.70 9.94
N LYS A 335 3.16 18.39 10.69
CA LYS A 335 2.05 19.14 10.09
C LYS A 335 2.55 20.37 9.33
N LYS A 336 3.46 21.14 9.93
CA LYS A 336 4.08 22.29 9.28
C LYS A 336 4.99 21.83 8.14
N ALA A 337 5.75 20.75 8.33
CA ALA A 337 6.60 20.18 7.27
C ALA A 337 5.80 19.71 6.06
N GLU A 338 4.68 18.99 6.24
CA GLU A 338 3.76 18.61 5.16
C GLU A 338 3.28 19.85 4.38
N ALA A 339 2.85 20.89 5.09
CA ALA A 339 2.31 22.10 4.48
C ALA A 339 3.37 22.87 3.65
N VAL A 340 4.57 23.07 4.16
CA VAL A 340 5.61 23.80 3.43
C VAL A 340 6.18 23.01 2.24
N LEU A 341 6.20 21.67 2.32
CA LEU A 341 6.57 20.80 1.21
C LEU A 341 5.53 20.83 0.09
N ASP A 342 4.24 20.89 0.44
CA ASP A 342 3.15 21.05 -0.55
C ASP A 342 3.26 22.38 -1.30
N GLU A 343 3.65 23.49 -0.61
CA GLU A 343 3.92 24.78 -1.24
C GLU A 343 5.02 24.73 -2.32
N VAL A 344 5.95 23.79 -2.22
CA VAL A 344 7.03 23.57 -3.20
C VAL A 344 6.79 22.36 -4.10
N GLN A 345 5.53 21.91 -4.19
CA GLN A 345 5.09 20.83 -5.07
C GLN A 345 5.72 19.45 -4.71
N ILE A 346 5.99 19.20 -3.45
CA ILE A 346 6.41 17.90 -2.92
C ILE A 346 5.30 17.31 -2.05
N ALA A 347 4.64 16.26 -2.55
CA ALA A 347 3.56 15.59 -1.84
C ALA A 347 4.10 14.51 -0.90
N VAL A 348 3.90 14.70 0.40
CA VAL A 348 4.22 13.75 1.49
C VAL A 348 2.98 13.60 2.39
N ASN A 349 3.05 12.77 3.44
CA ASN A 349 2.06 12.85 4.51
C ASN A 349 2.71 12.95 5.89
N LYS A 350 2.15 13.80 6.74
CA LYS A 350 2.50 13.80 8.16
C LYS A 350 2.13 12.46 8.81
N ASN A 351 2.95 12.00 9.74
CA ASN A 351 2.77 10.71 10.39
C ASN A 351 3.27 10.75 11.83
N GLN A 352 2.56 10.08 12.74
CA GLN A 352 3.12 9.81 14.05
C GLN A 352 4.37 8.93 13.92
N ILE A 353 5.35 9.17 14.76
CA ILE A 353 6.49 8.27 14.95
C ILE A 353 6.21 7.38 16.17
N PRO A 354 6.86 6.22 16.34
CA PRO A 354 6.73 5.43 17.54
C PRO A 354 7.02 6.28 18.79
N PHE A 355 6.18 6.13 19.82
CA PHE A 355 6.27 6.91 21.07
C PHE A 355 6.27 8.43 20.87
N ASP A 356 5.52 8.90 19.87
CA ASP A 356 5.43 10.32 19.52
C ASP A 356 4.95 11.15 20.72
N PRO A 357 5.72 12.18 21.17
CA PRO A 357 5.27 13.04 22.24
C PRO A 357 4.16 14.02 21.82
N ASN A 358 3.95 14.18 20.52
CA ASN A 358 2.97 15.09 19.95
C ASN A 358 1.65 14.36 19.64
N PRO A 359 0.51 15.08 19.68
CA PRO A 359 -0.78 14.48 19.35
C PRO A 359 -0.91 14.14 17.84
N PRO A 360 -1.81 13.21 17.46
CA PRO A 360 -2.02 12.84 16.05
C PRO A 360 -2.39 14.00 15.14
N SER A 361 -2.92 15.10 15.68
CA SER A 361 -3.29 16.30 14.90
C SER A 361 -2.09 17.16 14.46
N ALA A 362 -0.94 17.01 15.15
CA ALA A 362 0.33 17.68 14.85
C ALA A 362 1.49 16.72 15.15
N PRO A 363 1.62 15.61 14.42
CA PRO A 363 2.61 14.58 14.70
C PRO A 363 4.03 15.06 14.42
N SER A 364 5.01 14.37 14.99
CA SER A 364 6.43 14.73 14.90
C SER A 364 7.07 14.36 13.55
N GLY A 365 6.46 13.52 12.76
CA GLY A 365 7.11 12.93 11.61
C GLY A 365 6.41 13.11 10.27
N LEU A 366 7.15 12.73 9.24
CA LEU A 366 6.68 12.52 7.88
C LEU A 366 6.86 11.06 7.50
N ARG A 367 5.92 10.51 6.72
CA ARG A 367 6.11 9.25 6.00
C ARG A 367 6.42 9.56 4.54
N LEU A 368 7.54 9.04 4.05
CA LEU A 368 7.98 9.18 2.67
C LEU A 368 8.16 7.81 2.03
N GLY A 369 8.03 7.76 0.71
CA GLY A 369 8.26 6.54 -0.06
C GLY A 369 8.62 6.84 -1.51
N THR A 370 9.30 5.89 -2.15
CA THR A 370 9.92 6.08 -3.46
C THR A 370 9.20 5.44 -4.66
N PRO A 371 8.11 4.62 -4.51
CA PRO A 371 7.55 3.90 -5.64
C PRO A 371 7.17 4.77 -6.84
N ALA A 372 6.56 5.94 -6.60
CA ALA A 372 6.16 6.85 -7.68
C ALA A 372 7.37 7.42 -8.44
N CYS A 373 8.38 7.88 -7.72
CA CYS A 373 9.61 8.43 -8.31
C CYS A 373 10.39 7.35 -9.09
N SER A 374 10.54 6.15 -8.50
CA SER A 374 11.19 5.01 -9.19
C SER A 374 10.40 4.56 -10.43
N THR A 375 9.06 4.70 -10.44
CA THR A 375 8.23 4.44 -11.63
C THR A 375 8.51 5.42 -12.75
N LEU A 376 8.81 6.68 -12.44
CA LEU A 376 9.23 7.68 -13.43
C LEU A 376 10.66 7.45 -13.95
N GLY A 377 11.45 6.58 -13.33
CA GLY A 377 12.81 6.28 -13.73
C GLY A 377 13.87 7.08 -12.97
N MET A 378 13.49 7.81 -11.92
CA MET A 378 14.44 8.45 -11.00
C MET A 378 15.27 7.37 -10.28
N ASP A 379 16.49 7.71 -9.88
CA ASP A 379 17.41 6.84 -9.17
C ASP A 379 18.04 7.51 -7.93
N GLU A 380 19.09 6.90 -7.37
CA GLU A 380 19.74 7.39 -6.16
C GLU A 380 20.28 8.82 -6.28
N THR A 381 20.61 9.28 -7.48
CA THR A 381 21.08 10.65 -7.73
C THR A 381 19.96 11.64 -7.47
N GLU A 382 18.79 11.38 -8.05
CA GLU A 382 17.60 12.20 -7.84
C GLU A 382 17.11 12.10 -6.39
N MET A 383 17.20 10.92 -5.75
CA MET A 383 16.82 10.76 -4.33
C MET A 383 17.68 11.63 -3.41
N ARG A 384 18.97 11.75 -3.67
CA ARG A 384 19.84 12.68 -2.92
C ARG A 384 19.48 14.13 -3.18
N GLU A 385 19.18 14.49 -4.41
CA GLU A 385 18.69 15.83 -4.74
C GLU A 385 17.39 16.15 -4.02
N ILE A 386 16.44 15.21 -4.00
CA ILE A 386 15.15 15.33 -3.31
C ILE A 386 15.36 15.49 -1.80
N GLY A 387 16.23 14.70 -1.19
CA GLY A 387 16.56 14.82 0.24
C GLY A 387 17.12 16.19 0.60
N ASN A 388 18.04 16.73 -0.22
CA ASN A 388 18.56 18.09 -0.03
C ASN A 388 17.46 19.17 -0.17
N ILE A 389 16.56 19.04 -1.15
CA ILE A 389 15.42 19.99 -1.30
C ILE A 389 14.55 19.96 -0.04
N ILE A 390 14.17 18.78 0.42
CA ILE A 390 13.35 18.61 1.62
C ILE A 390 14.06 19.22 2.84
N GLY A 391 15.33 18.88 3.04
CA GLY A 391 16.11 19.41 4.16
C GLY A 391 16.22 20.94 4.15
N GLU A 392 16.50 21.56 2.99
CA GLU A 392 16.55 23.01 2.83
C GLU A 392 15.20 23.66 3.23
N VAL A 393 14.08 23.15 2.67
CA VAL A 393 12.75 23.70 2.89
C VAL A 393 12.29 23.56 4.35
N VAL A 394 12.48 22.40 4.97
CA VAL A 394 12.01 22.18 6.35
C VAL A 394 12.82 22.93 7.39
N ARG A 395 14.10 23.27 7.12
CA ARG A 395 14.91 24.11 8.00
C ARG A 395 14.61 25.60 7.83
N THR A 396 14.10 26.01 6.68
CA THR A 396 13.80 27.43 6.37
C THR A 396 12.35 27.61 5.94
N PRO A 397 11.36 27.18 6.75
CA PRO A 397 9.96 27.04 6.32
C PRO A 397 9.28 28.37 5.99
N ASP A 398 9.85 29.49 6.46
CA ASP A 398 9.29 30.84 6.27
C ASP A 398 10.13 31.68 5.27
N ASP A 399 11.11 31.07 4.58
CA ASP A 399 11.95 31.73 3.55
C ASP A 399 11.36 31.53 2.15
N ASP A 400 10.72 32.56 1.60
CA ASP A 400 10.12 32.53 0.27
C ASP A 400 11.15 32.34 -0.85
N GLY A 401 12.40 32.83 -0.65
CA GLY A 401 13.48 32.65 -1.62
C GLY A 401 13.93 31.18 -1.70
N ALA A 402 14.06 30.50 -0.56
CA ALA A 402 14.37 29.08 -0.49
C ALA A 402 13.25 28.25 -1.14
N LYS A 403 11.97 28.59 -0.87
CA LYS A 403 10.81 27.92 -1.48
C LYS A 403 10.78 28.09 -3.00
N GLU A 404 11.07 29.28 -3.52
CA GLU A 404 11.09 29.53 -4.97
C GLU A 404 12.21 28.72 -5.66
N LYS A 405 13.40 28.67 -5.06
CA LYS A 405 14.51 27.85 -5.54
C LYS A 405 14.15 26.35 -5.51
N ALA A 406 13.47 25.88 -4.46
CA ALA A 406 13.00 24.51 -4.34
C ALA A 406 11.98 24.16 -5.43
N ARG A 407 11.00 25.03 -5.69
CA ARG A 407 10.02 24.88 -6.80
C ARG A 407 10.72 24.76 -8.16
N GLY A 408 11.74 25.57 -8.41
CA GLY A 408 12.53 25.46 -9.64
C GLY A 408 13.19 24.09 -9.79
N ARG A 409 13.84 23.59 -8.74
CA ARG A 409 14.48 22.26 -8.71
C ARG A 409 13.47 21.12 -8.91
N VAL A 410 12.29 21.19 -8.25
CA VAL A 410 11.22 20.21 -8.43
C VAL A 410 10.70 20.23 -9.88
N SER A 411 10.49 21.43 -10.45
CA SER A 411 10.09 21.56 -11.85
C SER A 411 11.09 20.93 -12.81
N ASP A 412 12.41 21.14 -12.59
CA ASP A 412 13.46 20.55 -13.41
C ASP A 412 13.46 19.02 -13.32
N LEU A 413 13.29 18.47 -12.11
CA LEU A 413 13.14 17.01 -11.91
C LEU A 413 11.95 16.46 -12.70
N MET A 414 10.77 17.07 -12.57
CA MET A 414 9.55 16.59 -13.22
C MET A 414 9.60 16.75 -14.75
N GLN A 415 10.37 17.70 -15.28
CA GLN A 415 10.61 17.82 -16.72
C GLN A 415 11.58 16.76 -17.25
N ARG A 416 12.58 16.35 -16.47
CA ARG A 416 13.51 15.28 -16.83
C ARG A 416 12.86 13.90 -16.82
N PHE A 417 11.85 13.70 -15.96
CA PHE A 417 11.15 12.44 -15.74
C PHE A 417 9.63 12.57 -15.96
N PRO A 418 9.19 12.82 -17.19
CA PRO A 418 7.79 13.12 -17.46
C PRO A 418 6.88 11.91 -17.33
N LEU A 419 5.75 12.07 -16.64
CA LEU A 419 4.70 11.05 -16.55
C LEU A 419 3.97 10.89 -17.89
N TYR A 420 3.84 9.65 -18.36
CA TYR A 420 3.16 9.28 -19.60
C TYR A 420 3.69 10.05 -20.83
N ALA A 421 5.01 10.08 -20.98
CA ALA A 421 5.71 10.70 -22.12
C ALA A 421 5.45 9.96 -23.45
#